data_15159c34da39beceb40a48803344ae2b
#
_entry.id   15159c34da39beceb40a48803344ae2b
#
_cell.length_a   1.000
_cell.length_b   1.000
_cell.length_c   1.000
_cell.angle_alpha   90.00
_cell.angle_beta   90.00
_cell.angle_gamma   90.00
#
_symmetry.space_group_name_H-M   'P 1'
#
loop_
_entity.id
_entity.type
_entity.pdbx_description
1 polymer ?
#
loop_
_entity_poly.entity_id
_entity_poly.type
_entity_poly.pdbx_seq_one_letter_code
_entity_poly.pdbx_strand_id
1 'polypeptide(L)'
;MRQTKKLLGLTAVILLAACTDNSLTNPFQDAVGSYDLTVYAGASIPANYTISPGDPAFPEAPNGGTLTVTDGQLTLNSNGTFSEINNYVITPSGGSAVNRSFVSNGTWTVQNSTTIFLTAPAQNGFGPRSVQGTIDLTGSVDTIRYQEQNGSGGFDAFEYQR
;
A
#
# COMPACT_ATOMS: atom_id res chain seq x y z
N MET A 1 -1.22 69.03 48.27
CA MET A 1 -0.97 68.63 46.91
C MET A 1 -0.82 67.07 46.83
N ARG A 2 -1.85 66.35 46.35
CA ARG A 2 -1.84 64.88 46.23
C ARG A 2 -1.65 64.56 44.76
N GLN A 3 -0.55 63.90 44.42
CA GLN A 3 -0.30 63.37 43.09
C GLN A 3 -0.89 61.97 42.99
N THR A 4 -1.88 61.78 42.13
CA THR A 4 -2.45 60.49 41.74
C THR A 4 -1.63 59.92 40.65
N LYS A 5 -0.92 58.81 40.94
CA LYS A 5 -0.22 57.97 39.90
C LYS A 5 -1.24 57.12 39.18
N LYS A 6 -1.40 57.35 37.86
CA LYS A 6 -2.19 56.46 36.97
C LYS A 6 -1.36 55.26 36.64
N LEU A 7 -1.82 54.10 37.07
CA LEU A 7 -1.27 52.79 36.63
C LEU A 7 -1.86 52.47 35.25
N LEU A 8 -1.02 52.46 34.22
CA LEU A 8 -1.39 51.95 32.90
C LEU A 8 -1.25 50.43 32.94
N GLY A 9 -2.38 49.72 32.91
CA GLY A 9 -2.40 48.28 32.75
C GLY A 9 -2.14 47.90 31.28
N LEU A 10 -0.99 47.29 31.04
CA LEU A 10 -0.63 46.73 29.73
C LEU A 10 -1.22 45.33 29.65
N THR A 11 -2.36 45.19 28.96
CA THR A 11 -2.97 43.87 28.67
C THR A 11 -2.23 43.25 27.48
N ALA A 12 -1.35 42.32 27.76
CA ALA A 12 -0.72 41.50 26.72
C ALA A 12 -1.72 40.47 26.20
N VAL A 13 -2.22 40.67 25.00
CA VAL A 13 -3.00 39.65 24.24
C VAL A 13 -2.01 38.65 23.66
N ILE A 14 -1.92 37.47 24.29
CA ILE A 14 -1.18 36.32 23.73
C ILE A 14 -2.07 35.72 22.65
N LEU A 15 -1.76 36.03 21.40
CA LEU A 15 -2.28 35.29 20.24
C LEU A 15 -1.62 33.92 20.22
N LEU A 16 -2.32 32.90 20.72
CA LEU A 16 -1.99 31.51 20.47
C LEU A 16 -2.28 31.26 18.97
N ALA A 17 -1.26 31.41 18.15
CA ALA A 17 -1.26 30.82 16.82
C ALA A 17 -1.31 29.31 17.00
N ALA A 18 -2.50 28.71 16.90
CA ALA A 18 -2.63 27.28 16.72
C ALA A 18 -2.05 26.97 15.32
N CYS A 19 -0.77 26.64 15.26
CA CYS A 19 -0.23 25.92 14.11
C CYS A 19 -1.01 24.62 14.04
N THR A 20 -1.92 24.50 13.09
CA THR A 20 -2.40 23.20 12.64
C THR A 20 -1.23 22.54 11.91
N ASP A 21 -0.38 21.92 12.70
CA ASP A 21 0.71 21.11 12.17
C ASP A 21 0.06 19.84 11.62
N ASN A 22 -0.14 19.80 10.30
CA ASN A 22 -0.54 18.58 9.57
C ASN A 22 0.63 17.59 9.42
N SER A 23 1.68 17.74 10.24
CA SER A 23 2.73 16.76 10.29
C SER A 23 2.20 15.49 10.97
N LEU A 24 2.31 14.36 10.29
CA LEU A 24 2.04 13.04 10.86
C LEU A 24 2.84 12.89 12.15
N THR A 25 2.17 12.76 13.29
CA THR A 25 2.81 12.70 14.61
C THR A 25 3.56 11.38 14.82
N ASN A 26 3.11 10.33 14.14
CA ASN A 26 3.75 9.01 14.11
C ASN A 26 3.38 8.28 12.81
N PRO A 27 4.16 8.43 11.73
CA PRO A 27 3.86 7.84 10.42
C PRO A 27 3.64 6.32 10.46
N PHE A 28 4.31 5.63 11.39
CA PHE A 28 4.09 4.19 11.58
C PHE A 28 2.68 3.92 12.10
N GLN A 29 2.20 4.62 13.13
CA GLN A 29 0.86 4.41 13.68
C GLN A 29 -0.24 4.87 12.71
N ASP A 30 0.02 5.96 12.01
CA ASP A 30 -0.92 6.52 11.03
C ASP A 30 -1.08 5.60 9.81
N ALA A 31 -0.06 4.79 9.47
CA ALA A 31 -0.10 3.80 8.40
C ALA A 31 -0.84 2.51 8.78
N VAL A 32 -1.06 2.23 10.06
CA VAL A 32 -1.75 0.98 10.49
C VAL A 32 -3.17 0.92 9.94
N GLY A 33 -3.52 -0.19 9.31
CA GLY A 33 -4.87 -0.42 8.77
C GLY A 33 -4.89 -1.37 7.58
N SER A 34 -6.07 -1.52 6.99
CA SER A 34 -6.28 -2.33 5.79
C SER A 34 -6.50 -1.41 4.59
N TYR A 35 -5.85 -1.75 3.48
CA TYR A 35 -5.85 -1.03 2.22
C TYR A 35 -6.29 -1.98 1.13
N ASP A 36 -7.27 -1.60 0.34
CA ASP A 36 -7.78 -2.41 -0.77
C ASP A 36 -6.97 -2.14 -2.04
N LEU A 37 -6.64 -3.19 -2.79
CA LEU A 37 -5.97 -3.08 -4.08
C LEU A 37 -6.88 -2.35 -5.08
N THR A 38 -6.40 -1.28 -5.66
CA THR A 38 -7.15 -0.46 -6.63
C THR A 38 -6.53 -0.47 -8.03
N VAL A 39 -5.20 -0.66 -8.11
CA VAL A 39 -4.47 -0.74 -9.39
C VAL A 39 -3.48 -1.90 -9.34
N TYR A 40 -3.46 -2.70 -10.41
CA TYR A 40 -2.45 -3.71 -10.68
C TYR A 40 -1.88 -3.51 -12.09
N ALA A 41 -0.55 -3.56 -12.23
CA ALA A 41 0.18 -3.40 -13.50
C ALA A 41 -0.30 -2.20 -14.35
N GLY A 42 -0.68 -1.09 -13.69
CA GLY A 42 -1.12 0.15 -14.33
C GLY A 42 -2.59 0.21 -14.74
N ALA A 43 -3.39 -0.83 -14.46
CA ALA A 43 -4.83 -0.85 -14.72
C ALA A 43 -5.63 -0.91 -13.43
N SER A 44 -6.77 -0.17 -13.37
CA SER A 44 -7.73 -0.29 -12.26
C SER A 44 -8.35 -1.68 -12.24
N ILE A 45 -8.48 -2.28 -11.05
CA ILE A 45 -9.09 -3.60 -10.92
C ILE A 45 -10.63 -3.51 -10.85
N PRO A 46 -11.34 -4.56 -11.31
CA PRO A 46 -10.82 -5.80 -11.90
C PRO A 46 -10.17 -5.57 -13.28
N ALA A 47 -9.02 -6.20 -13.52
CA ALA A 47 -8.23 -6.01 -14.74
C ALA A 47 -7.84 -7.35 -15.37
N ASN A 48 -7.80 -7.38 -16.70
CA ASN A 48 -7.50 -8.58 -17.48
C ASN A 48 -6.14 -8.46 -18.17
N TYR A 49 -5.36 -9.53 -18.11
CA TYR A 49 -4.04 -9.65 -18.73
C TYR A 49 -3.97 -10.93 -19.57
N THR A 50 -3.24 -10.87 -20.69
CA THR A 50 -3.04 -12.04 -21.51
C THR A 50 -1.93 -12.91 -20.94
N ILE A 51 -2.21 -14.20 -20.78
CA ILE A 51 -1.22 -15.24 -20.47
C ILE A 51 -0.69 -15.80 -21.78
N SER A 52 0.62 -15.77 -21.99
CA SER A 52 1.27 -16.34 -23.17
C SER A 52 1.28 -17.88 -23.10
N PRO A 53 1.19 -18.58 -24.23
CA PRO A 53 1.39 -20.03 -24.26
C PRO A 53 2.77 -20.41 -23.70
N GLY A 54 2.80 -21.40 -22.79
CA GLY A 54 4.03 -21.91 -22.19
C GLY A 54 4.61 -21.02 -21.09
N ASP A 55 3.87 -20.03 -20.59
CA ASP A 55 4.31 -19.22 -19.45
C ASP A 55 4.43 -20.07 -18.17
N PRO A 56 5.65 -20.22 -17.61
CA PRO A 56 5.87 -21.09 -16.44
C PRO A 56 5.19 -20.61 -15.16
N ALA A 57 4.81 -19.32 -15.09
CA ALA A 57 4.07 -18.77 -13.95
C ALA A 57 2.62 -19.28 -13.90
N PHE A 58 2.09 -19.75 -15.03
CA PHE A 58 0.69 -20.18 -15.18
C PHE A 58 0.58 -21.60 -15.78
N PRO A 59 1.02 -22.64 -15.04
CA PRO A 59 1.00 -24.03 -15.52
C PRO A 59 -0.42 -24.54 -15.84
N GLU A 60 -1.48 -23.89 -15.33
CA GLU A 60 -2.87 -24.19 -15.66
C GLU A 60 -3.28 -23.73 -17.05
N ALA A 61 -2.53 -22.79 -17.62
CA ALA A 61 -2.79 -22.20 -18.94
C ALA A 61 -1.66 -22.51 -19.93
N PRO A 62 -1.33 -23.80 -20.21
CA PRO A 62 -0.20 -24.17 -21.06
C PRO A 62 -0.33 -23.67 -22.49
N ASN A 63 -1.55 -23.45 -22.97
CA ASN A 63 -1.86 -22.88 -24.28
C ASN A 63 -2.21 -21.38 -24.23
N GLY A 64 -1.82 -20.72 -23.14
CA GLY A 64 -2.18 -19.34 -22.87
C GLY A 64 -3.60 -19.18 -22.33
N GLY A 65 -4.00 -17.94 -22.11
CA GLY A 65 -5.31 -17.63 -21.53
C GLY A 65 -5.42 -16.19 -21.06
N THR A 66 -6.28 -15.97 -20.07
CA THR A 66 -6.49 -14.68 -19.42
C THR A 66 -6.27 -14.79 -17.92
N LEU A 67 -5.50 -13.86 -17.36
CA LEU A 67 -5.42 -13.58 -15.93
C LEU A 67 -6.35 -12.40 -15.63
N THR A 68 -7.32 -12.60 -14.73
CA THR A 68 -8.16 -11.52 -14.20
C THR A 68 -7.77 -11.28 -12.76
N VAL A 69 -7.23 -10.11 -12.45
CA VAL A 69 -7.02 -9.67 -11.06
C VAL A 69 -8.34 -9.08 -10.56
N THR A 70 -8.92 -9.70 -9.54
CA THR A 70 -10.29 -9.38 -9.09
C THR A 70 -10.34 -8.41 -7.93
N ASP A 71 -9.49 -8.65 -6.94
CA ASP A 71 -9.41 -7.86 -5.72
C ASP A 71 -8.08 -8.15 -4.99
N GLY A 72 -7.80 -7.40 -3.94
CA GLY A 72 -6.68 -7.64 -3.05
C GLY A 72 -6.76 -6.74 -1.83
N GLN A 73 -6.03 -7.12 -0.80
CA GLN A 73 -5.93 -6.35 0.44
C GLN A 73 -4.54 -6.45 1.05
N LEU A 74 -4.01 -5.31 1.45
CA LEU A 74 -2.79 -5.17 2.26
C LEU A 74 -3.18 -4.68 3.65
N THR A 75 -2.90 -5.47 4.68
CA THR A 75 -3.14 -5.10 6.09
C THR A 75 -1.82 -4.84 6.79
N LEU A 76 -1.64 -3.65 7.34
CA LEU A 76 -0.51 -3.25 8.17
C LEU A 76 -0.90 -3.26 9.64
N ASN A 77 -0.26 -4.13 10.43
CA ASN A 77 -0.56 -4.29 11.86
C ASN A 77 0.34 -3.40 12.72
N SER A 78 -0.18 -2.94 13.87
CA SER A 78 0.53 -2.08 14.82
C SER A 78 1.77 -2.73 15.45
N ASN A 79 1.91 -4.05 15.36
CA ASN A 79 3.11 -4.79 15.80
C ASN A 79 4.23 -4.85 14.75
N GLY A 80 4.09 -4.16 13.62
CA GLY A 80 5.09 -4.17 12.54
C GLY A 80 4.98 -5.38 11.60
N THR A 81 3.92 -6.18 11.67
CA THR A 81 3.67 -7.25 10.71
C THR A 81 2.69 -6.81 9.63
N PHE A 82 2.76 -7.41 8.44
CA PHE A 82 1.76 -7.23 7.41
C PHE A 82 1.21 -8.57 6.92
N SER A 83 0.01 -8.52 6.33
CA SER A 83 -0.58 -9.57 5.52
C SER A 83 -1.07 -8.95 4.21
N GLU A 84 -0.76 -9.58 3.10
CA GLU A 84 -1.22 -9.21 1.76
C GLU A 84 -1.88 -10.40 1.11
N ILE A 85 -3.06 -10.19 0.55
CA ILE A 85 -3.82 -11.20 -0.20
C ILE A 85 -4.28 -10.55 -1.49
N ASN A 86 -3.91 -11.13 -2.64
CA ASN A 86 -4.38 -10.70 -3.95
C ASN A 86 -5.04 -11.88 -4.65
N ASN A 87 -6.26 -11.69 -5.11
CA ASN A 87 -7.09 -12.72 -5.71
C ASN A 87 -7.15 -12.56 -7.23
N TYR A 88 -7.06 -13.68 -7.93
CA TYR A 88 -7.17 -13.70 -9.38
C TYR A 88 -7.83 -14.96 -9.90
N VAL A 89 -8.35 -14.83 -11.10
CA VAL A 89 -8.94 -15.91 -11.88
C VAL A 89 -8.07 -16.14 -13.11
N ILE A 90 -7.59 -17.37 -13.28
CA ILE A 90 -6.91 -17.83 -14.51
C ILE A 90 -7.95 -18.53 -15.37
N THR A 91 -8.16 -18.02 -16.57
CA THR A 91 -9.02 -18.65 -17.58
C THR A 91 -8.17 -19.15 -18.74
N PRO A 92 -7.82 -20.46 -18.76
CA PRO A 92 -7.03 -21.05 -19.84
C PRO A 92 -7.77 -20.98 -21.17
N SER A 93 -7.04 -20.89 -22.28
CA SER A 93 -7.61 -21.02 -23.62
C SER A 93 -8.25 -22.41 -23.80
N GLY A 94 -9.57 -22.42 -23.91
CA GLY A 94 -10.36 -23.67 -24.07
C GLY A 94 -10.55 -24.49 -22.80
N GLY A 95 -10.24 -23.93 -21.62
CA GLY A 95 -10.37 -24.59 -20.32
C GLY A 95 -11.35 -23.87 -19.37
N SER A 96 -11.56 -24.47 -18.19
CA SER A 96 -12.38 -23.88 -17.12
C SER A 96 -11.54 -22.91 -16.31
N ALA A 97 -12.18 -21.86 -15.80
CA ALA A 97 -11.55 -20.88 -14.93
C ALA A 97 -11.10 -21.50 -13.59
N VAL A 98 -9.94 -21.05 -13.10
CA VAL A 98 -9.32 -21.48 -11.85
C VAL A 98 -9.07 -20.25 -10.98
N ASN A 99 -9.58 -20.27 -9.75
CA ASN A 99 -9.32 -19.21 -8.76
C ASN A 99 -7.97 -19.46 -8.07
N ARG A 100 -7.21 -18.39 -7.89
CA ARG A 100 -5.96 -18.39 -7.13
C ARG A 100 -5.88 -17.19 -6.21
N SER A 101 -5.09 -17.33 -5.14
CA SER A 101 -4.71 -16.22 -4.27
C SER A 101 -3.20 -16.21 -4.07
N PHE A 102 -2.61 -15.05 -4.22
CA PHE A 102 -1.28 -14.77 -3.72
C PHE A 102 -1.40 -14.32 -2.27
N VAL A 103 -0.67 -14.95 -1.36
CA VAL A 103 -0.65 -14.59 0.06
C VAL A 103 0.79 -14.35 0.49
N SER A 104 1.05 -13.16 1.04
CA SER A 104 2.36 -12.78 1.57
C SER A 104 2.21 -12.24 2.98
N ASN A 105 3.02 -12.75 3.91
CA ASN A 105 3.05 -12.29 5.30
C ASN A 105 4.48 -11.96 5.69
N GLY A 106 4.67 -10.87 6.43
CA GLY A 106 6.01 -10.43 6.80
C GLY A 106 6.01 -9.27 7.77
N THR A 107 7.07 -8.46 7.69
CA THR A 107 7.25 -7.25 8.49
C THR A 107 7.27 -6.01 7.62
N TRP A 108 6.83 -4.90 8.18
CA TRP A 108 6.83 -3.61 7.50
C TRP A 108 7.40 -2.51 8.38
N THR A 109 7.96 -1.49 7.72
CA THR A 109 8.44 -0.25 8.36
C THR A 109 8.17 0.95 7.47
N VAL A 110 8.07 2.14 8.07
CA VAL A 110 7.99 3.42 7.34
C VAL A 110 9.21 4.25 7.67
N GLN A 111 9.82 4.85 6.64
CA GLN A 111 10.91 5.82 6.75
C GLN A 111 10.51 7.16 6.14
N ASN A 112 10.96 8.24 6.75
CA ASN A 112 10.74 9.62 6.26
C ASN A 112 9.27 9.96 5.96
N SER A 113 8.32 9.33 6.64
CA SER A 113 6.86 9.50 6.49
C SER A 113 6.29 9.19 5.09
N THR A 114 7.12 8.81 4.13
CA THR A 114 6.72 8.62 2.72
C THR A 114 7.23 7.33 2.08
N THR A 115 8.12 6.62 2.74
CA THR A 115 8.72 5.39 2.20
C THR A 115 8.32 4.20 3.05
N ILE A 116 7.69 3.20 2.46
CA ILE A 116 7.33 1.93 3.11
C ILE A 116 8.25 0.81 2.62
N PHE A 117 8.64 -0.07 3.54
CA PHE A 117 9.35 -1.33 3.24
C PHE A 117 8.50 -2.50 3.70
N LEU A 118 8.34 -3.48 2.81
CA LEU A 118 7.67 -4.76 3.09
C LEU A 118 8.71 -5.87 2.90
N THR A 119 8.92 -6.69 3.92
CA THR A 119 9.86 -7.81 3.88
C THR A 119 9.17 -9.09 4.32
N ALA A 120 9.18 -10.10 3.47
CA ALA A 120 8.60 -11.41 3.76
C ALA A 120 9.62 -12.55 3.54
N PRO A 121 9.62 -13.59 4.37
CA PRO A 121 10.39 -14.79 4.11
C PRO A 121 9.84 -15.54 2.90
N ALA A 122 10.60 -16.51 2.38
CA ALA A 122 10.09 -17.43 1.38
C ALA A 122 8.86 -18.18 1.93
N GLN A 123 7.75 -18.16 1.18
CA GLN A 123 6.49 -18.79 1.59
C GLN A 123 5.62 -19.14 0.37
N ASN A 124 4.77 -20.14 0.52
CA ASN A 124 3.78 -20.54 -0.52
C ASN A 124 4.39 -20.80 -1.92
N GLY A 125 5.64 -21.28 -1.99
CA GLY A 125 6.34 -21.51 -3.25
C GLY A 125 7.02 -20.28 -3.84
N PHE A 126 6.90 -19.13 -3.23
CA PHE A 126 7.60 -17.88 -3.60
C PHE A 126 8.89 -17.71 -2.79
N GLY A 127 9.91 -17.13 -3.41
CA GLY A 127 11.17 -16.74 -2.76
C GLY A 127 10.97 -15.65 -1.69
N PRO A 128 12.04 -15.28 -0.95
CA PRO A 128 11.98 -14.16 -0.03
C PRO A 128 11.70 -12.86 -0.80
N ARG A 129 10.91 -11.98 -0.20
CA ARG A 129 10.44 -10.74 -0.80
C ARG A 129 10.97 -9.55 -0.02
N SER A 130 11.47 -8.54 -0.72
CA SER A 130 11.83 -7.24 -0.16
C SER A 130 11.39 -6.16 -1.13
N VAL A 131 10.42 -5.37 -0.73
CA VAL A 131 9.78 -4.36 -1.56
C VAL A 131 9.94 -3.00 -0.89
N GLN A 132 10.36 -2.01 -1.67
CA GLN A 132 10.31 -0.60 -1.29
C GLN A 132 9.21 0.08 -2.09
N GLY A 133 8.39 0.84 -1.39
CA GLY A 133 7.29 1.60 -1.99
C GLY A 133 7.17 3.00 -1.41
N THR A 134 6.14 3.71 -1.86
CA THR A 134 5.73 5.00 -1.30
C THR A 134 4.45 4.84 -0.50
N ILE A 135 4.30 5.65 0.55
CA ILE A 135 3.07 5.78 1.31
C ILE A 135 2.70 7.26 1.39
N ASP A 136 1.45 7.59 1.10
CA ASP A 136 0.88 8.93 1.22
C ASP A 136 -0.31 8.86 2.18
N LEU A 137 -0.16 9.49 3.34
CA LEU A 137 -1.15 9.57 4.42
C LEU A 137 -1.66 11.02 4.59
N THR A 138 -1.34 11.91 3.64
CA THR A 138 -1.67 13.35 3.73
C THR A 138 -2.82 13.74 2.82
N GLY A 139 -3.22 12.84 1.91
CA GLY A 139 -4.31 13.03 0.98
C GLY A 139 -5.69 12.82 1.60
N SER A 140 -6.74 12.94 0.78
CA SER A 140 -8.11 12.57 1.14
C SER A 140 -8.31 11.04 1.18
N VAL A 141 -7.38 10.31 0.61
CA VAL A 141 -7.32 8.85 0.53
C VAL A 141 -5.89 8.44 0.83
N ASP A 142 -5.70 7.61 1.82
CA ASP A 142 -4.40 7.05 2.13
C ASP A 142 -4.01 6.04 1.06
N THR A 143 -2.80 6.17 0.54
CA THR A 143 -2.36 5.38 -0.61
C THR A 143 -1.00 4.75 -0.38
N ILE A 144 -0.86 3.48 -0.73
CA ILE A 144 0.41 2.75 -0.76
C ILE A 144 0.67 2.31 -2.20
N ARG A 145 1.89 2.60 -2.72
CA ARG A 145 2.32 2.20 -4.07
C ARG A 145 3.67 1.53 -4.03
N TYR A 146 3.81 0.43 -4.72
CA TYR A 146 5.11 -0.20 -4.94
C TYR A 146 5.17 -0.92 -6.29
N GLN A 147 6.38 -1.33 -6.67
CA GLN A 147 6.63 -2.16 -7.84
C GLN A 147 7.40 -3.40 -7.43
N GLU A 148 7.07 -4.52 -8.07
CA GLU A 148 7.74 -5.79 -7.85
C GLU A 148 8.15 -6.38 -9.19
N GLN A 149 9.36 -6.94 -9.25
CA GLN A 149 9.83 -7.59 -10.45
C GLN A 149 9.01 -8.86 -10.72
N ASN A 150 8.44 -8.96 -11.92
CA ASN A 150 7.72 -10.14 -12.35
C ASN A 150 8.67 -11.18 -12.98
N GLY A 151 8.18 -12.41 -13.16
CA GLY A 151 8.96 -13.53 -13.69
C GLY A 151 9.46 -13.35 -15.14
N SER A 152 8.95 -12.35 -15.87
CA SER A 152 9.36 -12.03 -17.25
C SER A 152 10.41 -10.92 -17.33
N GLY A 153 10.91 -10.44 -16.19
CA GLY A 153 11.93 -9.37 -16.09
C GLY A 153 11.37 -7.95 -16.17
N GLY A 154 10.05 -7.80 -16.24
CA GLY A 154 9.35 -6.53 -16.07
C GLY A 154 9.01 -6.24 -14.59
N PHE A 155 8.20 -5.21 -14.39
CA PHE A 155 7.70 -4.84 -13.06
C PHE A 155 6.18 -4.74 -13.09
N ASP A 156 5.55 -5.32 -12.08
CA ASP A 156 4.13 -5.11 -11.79
C ASP A 156 4.01 -4.01 -10.74
N ALA A 157 3.17 -3.01 -11.04
CA ALA A 157 2.87 -1.91 -10.14
C ALA A 157 1.60 -2.23 -9.35
N PHE A 158 1.65 -1.97 -8.05
CA PHE A 158 0.53 -2.15 -7.12
C PHE A 158 0.17 -0.80 -6.50
N GLU A 159 -1.13 -0.52 -6.42
CA GLU A 159 -1.66 0.59 -5.65
C GLU A 159 -2.78 0.10 -4.75
N TYR A 160 -2.65 0.40 -3.47
CA TYR A 160 -3.63 0.11 -2.42
C TYR A 160 -4.14 1.40 -1.82
N GLN A 161 -5.44 1.46 -1.48
CA GLN A 161 -6.10 2.65 -0.93
C GLN A 161 -7.01 2.28 0.26
N ARG A 162 -7.18 3.25 1.19
CA ARG A 162 -8.21 3.20 2.24
C ARG A 162 -8.82 4.58 2.50
#